data_7d78766d9ca30aed083dd70985c2aa35
#
_entry.id   7d78766d9ca30aed083dd70985c2aa35
#
_cell.length_a   1.000
_cell.length_b   1.000
_cell.length_c   1.000
_cell.angle_alpha   90.00
_cell.angle_beta   90.00
_cell.angle_gamma   90.00
#
_symmetry.space_group_name_H-M   'P 1'
#
loop_
_entity.id
_entity.type
_entity.pdbx_description
1 polymer ?
#
loop_
_entity_poly.entity_id
_entity_poly.type
_entity_poly.pdbx_seq_one_letter_code
_entity_poly.pdbx_strand_id
1 'polypeptide(L)'
;MTMNKERLQSLARDLRKAPPRSPREPLGGFVIGARMLDKARADLLGINGEYNFYPCGLGAYFWKFTGLDAQKFKEFVATGATDAEVDEWIRHNAVVKDKLAIIRWNNEMIGLRLCDLAEGVQEYFETYIPQFCRPPSKVKFFFDVYDVEEGVL
;
A
#
# COMPACT_ATOMS: atom_id res chain seq x y z
N MET A 1 6.53 -16.03 16.72
CA MET A 1 7.12 -15.14 15.69
C MET A 1 8.38 -14.49 16.24
N THR A 2 9.49 -14.64 15.54
CA THR A 2 10.77 -14.02 15.93
C THR A 2 10.99 -12.77 15.10
N MET A 3 11.05 -11.61 15.77
CA MET A 3 11.29 -10.33 15.10
C MET A 3 12.77 -9.99 15.07
N ASN A 4 13.31 -9.73 13.89
CA ASN A 4 14.67 -9.23 13.73
C ASN A 4 14.66 -7.69 13.74
N LYS A 5 14.66 -7.13 14.94
CA LYS A 5 14.52 -5.68 15.14
C LYS A 5 15.65 -4.88 14.49
N GLU A 6 16.88 -5.34 14.62
CA GLU A 6 18.04 -4.64 14.07
C GLU A 6 17.94 -4.51 12.55
N ARG A 7 17.62 -5.60 11.88
CA ARG A 7 17.49 -5.62 10.43
C ARG A 7 16.29 -4.80 9.96
N LEU A 8 15.17 -4.86 10.69
CA LEU A 8 14.02 -4.01 10.42
C LEU A 8 14.36 -2.52 10.51
N GLN A 9 15.12 -2.13 11.52
CA GLN A 9 15.54 -0.74 11.70
C GLN A 9 16.39 -0.24 10.52
N SER A 10 17.22 -1.11 9.93
CA SER A 10 18.03 -0.74 8.76
C SER A 10 17.21 -0.62 7.47
N LEU A 11 16.08 -1.32 7.36
CA LEU A 11 15.24 -1.38 6.16
C LEU A 11 14.03 -0.44 6.22
N ALA A 12 13.51 -0.18 7.41
CA ALA A 12 12.26 0.54 7.59
C ALA A 12 12.40 2.03 7.28
N ARG A 13 11.35 2.57 6.67
CA ARG A 13 11.17 4.01 6.55
C ARG A 13 10.41 4.51 7.77
N ASP A 14 10.84 5.62 8.36
CA ASP A 14 10.14 6.24 9.48
C ASP A 14 8.93 7.02 8.93
N LEU A 15 7.74 6.44 9.09
CA LEU A 15 6.51 7.03 8.56
C LEU A 15 5.97 8.20 9.39
N ARG A 16 6.64 8.54 10.49
CA ARG A 16 6.38 9.79 11.23
C ARG A 16 7.00 10.99 10.53
N LYS A 17 7.99 10.75 9.64
CA LYS A 17 8.78 11.79 8.97
C LYS A 17 8.59 11.82 7.44
N ALA A 18 8.24 10.70 6.84
CA ALA A 18 8.07 10.58 5.39
C ALA A 18 6.95 9.60 5.08
N PRO A 19 6.25 9.76 3.94
CA PRO A 19 5.19 8.82 3.56
C PRO A 19 5.75 7.47 3.13
N PRO A 20 4.92 6.41 3.15
CA PRO A 20 5.29 5.16 2.50
C PRO A 20 5.34 5.35 0.99
N ARG A 21 5.91 4.37 0.28
CA ARG A 21 5.97 4.42 -1.17
C ARG A 21 4.58 4.57 -1.79
N SER A 22 4.55 5.16 -2.99
CA SER A 22 3.30 5.37 -3.74
C SER A 22 2.55 4.05 -3.94
N PRO A 23 1.20 4.08 -3.90
CA PRO A 23 0.43 2.89 -4.25
C PRO A 23 0.67 2.40 -5.69
N ARG A 24 1.23 3.25 -6.55
CA ARG A 24 1.61 2.87 -7.91
C ARG A 24 2.82 1.94 -7.98
N GLU A 25 3.66 1.94 -6.96
CA GLU A 25 4.86 1.09 -6.94
C GLU A 25 4.51 -0.37 -6.66
N PRO A 26 4.82 -1.29 -7.58
CA PRO A 26 4.54 -2.71 -7.38
C PRO A 26 5.57 -3.38 -6.48
N LEU A 27 5.14 -4.47 -5.88
CA LEU A 27 6.02 -5.44 -5.25
C LEU A 27 5.40 -6.83 -5.49
N GLY A 28 6.24 -7.80 -5.83
CA GLY A 28 5.75 -9.11 -6.23
C GLY A 28 4.91 -9.10 -7.50
N GLY A 29 4.97 -8.01 -8.27
CA GLY A 29 4.18 -7.80 -9.48
C GLY A 29 2.85 -7.08 -9.26
N PHE A 30 2.46 -6.79 -8.01
CA PHE A 30 1.19 -6.16 -7.65
C PHE A 30 1.41 -4.73 -7.18
N VAL A 31 0.66 -3.77 -7.75
CA VAL A 31 0.63 -2.39 -7.22
C VAL A 31 0.15 -2.42 -5.77
N ILE A 32 0.39 -1.35 -5.03
CA ILE A 32 0.11 -1.24 -3.59
C ILE A 32 1.11 -2.04 -2.74
N GLY A 33 1.69 -3.11 -3.26
CA GLY A 33 2.53 -4.02 -2.49
C GLY A 33 3.71 -3.37 -1.77
N ALA A 34 4.44 -2.47 -2.45
CA ALA A 34 5.58 -1.76 -1.85
C ALA A 34 5.13 -0.89 -0.67
N ARG A 35 4.00 -0.22 -0.82
CA ARG A 35 3.41 0.61 0.24
C ARG A 35 3.04 -0.23 1.46
N MET A 36 2.47 -1.41 1.25
CA MET A 36 2.11 -2.31 2.36
C MET A 36 3.35 -2.81 3.09
N LEU A 37 4.43 -3.06 2.38
CA LEU A 37 5.70 -3.44 3.01
C LEU A 37 6.25 -2.32 3.90
N ASP A 38 6.24 -1.09 3.41
CA ASP A 38 6.69 0.06 4.21
C ASP A 38 5.86 0.22 5.48
N LYS A 39 4.54 0.06 5.36
CA LYS A 39 3.64 0.13 6.52
C LYS A 39 3.86 -1.01 7.50
N ALA A 40 4.08 -2.21 7.00
CA ALA A 40 4.32 -3.38 7.86
C ALA A 40 5.60 -3.21 8.68
N ARG A 41 6.69 -2.79 8.04
CA ARG A 41 7.97 -2.53 8.72
C ARG A 41 7.83 -1.45 9.80
N ALA A 42 7.20 -0.35 9.46
CA ALA A 42 7.02 0.76 10.38
C ALA A 42 6.10 0.39 11.55
N ASP A 43 5.04 -0.35 11.29
CA ASP A 43 4.11 -0.81 12.32
C ASP A 43 4.80 -1.75 13.32
N LEU A 44 5.64 -2.66 12.82
CA LEU A 44 6.42 -3.55 13.66
C LEU A 44 7.37 -2.82 14.60
N LEU A 45 7.87 -1.66 14.19
CA LEU A 45 8.80 -0.83 14.99
C LEU A 45 8.10 0.28 15.76
N GLY A 46 6.79 0.44 15.63
CA GLY A 46 6.04 1.51 16.29
C GLY A 46 6.32 2.91 15.73
N ILE A 47 6.75 3.01 14.48
CA ILE A 47 7.08 4.27 13.80
C ILE A 47 6.19 4.54 12.59
N ASN A 48 4.98 3.97 12.58
CA ASN A 48 4.04 4.10 11.48
C ASN A 48 3.32 5.45 11.43
N GLY A 49 3.40 6.27 12.48
CA GLY A 49 2.69 7.55 12.51
C GLY A 49 1.18 7.34 12.35
N GLU A 50 0.59 8.06 11.40
CA GLU A 50 -0.84 7.97 11.09
C GLU A 50 -1.16 6.93 10.00
N TYR A 51 -0.17 6.18 9.54
CA TYR A 51 -0.34 5.16 8.50
C TYR A 51 -0.61 3.78 9.11
N ASN A 52 -1.85 3.30 8.97
CA ASN A 52 -2.23 1.99 9.49
C ASN A 52 -1.88 0.89 8.49
N PHE A 53 -1.23 -0.17 8.98
CA PHE A 53 -1.01 -1.35 8.15
C PHE A 53 -2.31 -2.12 7.94
N TYR A 54 -3.04 -2.40 9.02
CA TYR A 54 -4.28 -3.15 8.98
C TYR A 54 -5.16 -2.77 10.18
N PRO A 55 -6.46 -2.45 9.98
CA PRO A 55 -7.14 -2.36 8.67
C PRO A 55 -6.70 -1.12 7.88
N CYS A 56 -6.78 -1.23 6.56
CA CYS A 56 -6.48 -0.13 5.65
C CYS A 56 -7.35 -0.27 4.40
N GLY A 57 -8.12 0.76 4.08
CA GLY A 57 -9.03 0.74 2.93
C GLY A 57 -8.32 0.47 1.60
N LEU A 58 -7.17 1.09 1.39
CA LEU A 58 -6.36 0.86 0.20
C LEU A 58 -5.77 -0.56 0.20
N GLY A 59 -5.21 -0.99 1.32
CA GLY A 59 -4.64 -2.32 1.46
C GLY A 59 -5.65 -3.44 1.26
N ALA A 60 -6.94 -3.19 1.55
CA ALA A 60 -7.99 -4.17 1.36
C ALA A 60 -8.08 -4.66 -0.09
N TYR A 61 -7.86 -3.78 -1.07
CA TYR A 61 -7.82 -4.18 -2.48
C TYR A 61 -6.68 -5.16 -2.75
N PHE A 62 -5.53 -4.92 -2.15
CA PHE A 62 -4.35 -5.77 -2.30
C PHE A 62 -4.57 -7.16 -1.69
N TRP A 63 -5.04 -7.22 -0.45
CA TRP A 63 -5.29 -8.49 0.23
C TRP A 63 -6.37 -9.31 -0.47
N LYS A 64 -7.44 -8.65 -0.91
CA LYS A 64 -8.56 -9.31 -1.60
C LYS A 64 -8.14 -9.94 -2.92
N PHE A 65 -7.40 -9.21 -3.75
CA PHE A 65 -7.00 -9.71 -5.07
C PHE A 65 -5.91 -10.78 -4.98
N THR A 66 -4.89 -10.54 -4.17
CA THR A 66 -3.76 -11.47 -4.03
C THR A 66 -4.13 -12.74 -3.27
N GLY A 67 -5.13 -12.67 -2.42
CA GLY A 67 -5.49 -13.75 -1.50
C GLY A 67 -4.47 -13.93 -0.37
N LEU A 68 -3.54 -12.99 -0.19
CA LEU A 68 -2.54 -13.04 0.88
C LEU A 68 -3.17 -12.75 2.23
N ASP A 69 -2.70 -13.45 3.24
CA ASP A 69 -3.05 -13.20 4.63
C ASP A 69 -2.15 -12.08 5.18
N ALA A 70 -2.77 -10.98 5.61
CA ALA A 70 -2.03 -9.81 6.10
C ALA A 70 -1.16 -10.12 7.32
N GLN A 71 -1.63 -10.97 8.22
CA GLN A 71 -0.88 -11.37 9.41
C GLN A 71 0.35 -12.20 9.04
N LYS A 72 0.20 -13.16 8.13
CA LYS A 72 1.31 -13.98 7.65
C LYS A 72 2.34 -13.13 6.90
N PHE A 73 1.88 -12.17 6.12
CA PHE A 73 2.74 -11.20 5.46
C PHE A 73 3.59 -10.44 6.49
N LYS A 74 2.94 -9.91 7.51
CA LYS A 74 3.61 -9.16 8.58
C LYS A 74 4.60 -10.03 9.35
N GLU A 75 4.26 -11.28 9.61
CA GLU A 75 5.16 -12.25 10.27
C GLU A 75 6.42 -12.50 9.44
N PHE A 76 6.27 -12.63 8.11
CA PHE A 76 7.43 -12.78 7.24
C PHE A 76 8.29 -11.50 7.22
N VAL A 77 7.67 -10.34 7.14
CA VAL A 77 8.37 -9.04 7.21
C VAL A 77 9.14 -8.90 8.52
N ALA A 78 8.59 -9.39 9.61
CA ALA A 78 9.21 -9.34 10.95
C ALA A 78 10.55 -10.07 11.02
N THR A 79 10.81 -11.02 10.14
CA THR A 79 12.10 -11.72 10.07
C THR A 79 13.24 -10.82 9.58
N GLY A 80 12.95 -9.60 9.14
CA GLY A 80 13.92 -8.69 8.54
C GLY A 80 14.12 -8.91 7.06
N ALA A 81 13.11 -9.46 6.40
CA ALA A 81 13.17 -9.73 4.96
C ALA A 81 13.39 -8.46 4.15
N THR A 82 14.25 -8.55 3.13
CA THR A 82 14.51 -7.48 2.17
C THR A 82 13.35 -7.33 1.21
N ASP A 83 13.35 -6.24 0.43
CA ASP A 83 12.36 -6.05 -0.64
C ASP A 83 12.33 -7.23 -1.60
N ALA A 84 13.49 -7.72 -2.02
CA ALA A 84 13.60 -8.86 -2.93
C ALA A 84 13.03 -10.14 -2.32
N GLU A 85 13.28 -10.37 -1.05
CA GLU A 85 12.75 -11.54 -0.35
C GLU A 85 11.23 -11.47 -0.18
N VAL A 86 10.70 -10.28 0.11
CA VAL A 86 9.24 -10.08 0.21
C VAL A 86 8.59 -10.20 -1.17
N ASP A 87 9.22 -9.63 -2.21
CA ASP A 87 8.75 -9.79 -3.60
C ASP A 87 8.56 -11.26 -3.95
N GLU A 88 9.55 -12.08 -3.67
CA GLU A 88 9.51 -13.52 -3.94
C GLU A 88 8.44 -14.22 -3.09
N TRP A 89 8.31 -13.85 -1.82
CA TRP A 89 7.30 -14.39 -0.92
C TRP A 89 5.89 -14.10 -1.45
N ILE A 90 5.65 -12.88 -1.93
CA ILE A 90 4.36 -12.50 -2.54
C ILE A 90 4.08 -13.37 -3.75
N ARG A 91 5.06 -13.50 -4.66
CA ARG A 91 4.89 -14.30 -5.88
C ARG A 91 4.58 -15.76 -5.57
N HIS A 92 5.21 -16.30 -4.54
CA HIS A 92 5.01 -17.69 -4.13
C HIS A 92 3.66 -17.91 -3.46
N ASN A 93 3.22 -17.00 -2.61
CA ASN A 93 2.04 -17.18 -1.77
C ASN A 93 0.74 -16.60 -2.36
N ALA A 94 0.84 -15.67 -3.29
CA ALA A 94 -0.35 -15.11 -3.92
C ALA A 94 -1.15 -16.21 -4.64
N VAL A 95 -2.46 -16.15 -4.50
CA VAL A 95 -3.37 -17.09 -5.15
C VAL A 95 -3.41 -16.88 -6.66
N VAL A 96 -3.34 -15.61 -7.09
CA VAL A 96 -3.32 -15.25 -8.51
C VAL A 96 -1.92 -15.41 -9.06
N LYS A 97 -1.76 -16.28 -10.05
CA LYS A 97 -0.48 -16.58 -10.71
C LYS A 97 -0.45 -16.14 -12.16
N ASP A 98 -1.61 -15.98 -12.78
CA ASP A 98 -1.69 -15.59 -14.19
C ASP A 98 -1.19 -14.17 -14.39
N LYS A 99 -0.10 -14.05 -15.16
CA LYS A 99 0.58 -12.78 -15.42
C LYS A 99 -0.37 -11.74 -16.05
N LEU A 100 -1.22 -12.16 -16.98
CA LEU A 100 -2.15 -11.24 -17.63
C LEU A 100 -3.22 -10.74 -16.67
N ALA A 101 -3.73 -11.61 -15.79
CA ALA A 101 -4.70 -11.22 -14.77
C ALA A 101 -4.10 -10.18 -13.82
N ILE A 102 -2.83 -10.34 -13.45
CA ILE A 102 -2.12 -9.39 -12.58
C ILE A 102 -1.95 -8.04 -13.29
N ILE A 103 -1.53 -8.06 -14.56
CA ILE A 103 -1.36 -6.83 -15.36
C ILE A 103 -2.69 -6.08 -15.47
N ARG A 104 -3.78 -6.80 -15.74
CA ARG A 104 -5.11 -6.20 -15.86
C ARG A 104 -5.55 -5.56 -14.55
N TRP A 105 -5.37 -6.27 -13.44
CA TRP A 105 -5.73 -5.72 -12.13
C TRP A 105 -4.91 -4.47 -11.81
N ASN A 106 -3.60 -4.49 -12.06
CA ASN A 106 -2.75 -3.31 -11.86
C ASN A 106 -3.27 -2.12 -12.65
N ASN A 107 -3.63 -2.33 -13.92
CA ASN A 107 -4.14 -1.27 -14.77
C ASN A 107 -5.52 -0.77 -14.30
N GLU A 108 -6.38 -1.67 -13.84
CA GLU A 108 -7.68 -1.30 -13.27
C GLU A 108 -7.50 -0.43 -12.02
N MET A 109 -6.58 -0.81 -11.12
CA MET A 109 -6.32 -0.03 -9.92
C MET A 109 -5.73 1.34 -10.23
N ILE A 110 -4.76 1.42 -11.15
CA ILE A 110 -4.14 2.68 -11.56
C ILE A 110 -5.18 3.59 -12.23
N GLY A 111 -6.08 3.01 -13.00
CA GLY A 111 -7.14 3.74 -13.70
C GLY A 111 -8.42 3.95 -12.90
N LEU A 112 -8.48 3.50 -11.66
CA LEU A 112 -9.66 3.63 -10.81
C LEU A 112 -9.87 5.10 -10.44
N ARG A 113 -11.00 5.66 -10.87
CA ARG A 113 -11.33 7.05 -10.62
C ARG A 113 -12.11 7.19 -9.32
N LEU A 114 -12.07 8.38 -8.75
CA LEU A 114 -12.84 8.66 -7.53
C LEU A 114 -14.33 8.40 -7.71
N CYS A 115 -14.86 8.68 -8.91
CA CYS A 115 -16.27 8.45 -9.22
C CYS A 115 -16.65 6.96 -9.34
N ASP A 116 -15.67 6.07 -9.38
CA ASP A 116 -15.90 4.62 -9.42
C ASP A 116 -15.93 3.98 -8.02
N LEU A 117 -15.60 4.76 -6.99
CA LEU A 117 -15.58 4.30 -5.61
C LEU A 117 -16.99 4.25 -5.01
N ALA A 118 -17.13 3.56 -3.89
CA ALA A 118 -18.39 3.52 -3.15
C ALA A 118 -18.81 4.94 -2.73
N GLU A 119 -20.11 5.19 -2.71
CA GLU A 119 -20.69 6.51 -2.43
C GLU A 119 -20.15 7.16 -1.15
N GLY A 120 -20.12 6.42 -0.05
CA GLY A 120 -19.61 6.94 1.22
C GLY A 120 -18.13 7.33 1.18
N VAL A 121 -17.34 6.65 0.36
CA VAL A 121 -15.93 6.98 0.16
C VAL A 121 -15.80 8.26 -0.66
N GLN A 122 -16.64 8.43 -1.69
CA GLN A 122 -16.67 9.66 -2.47
C GLN A 122 -17.04 10.87 -1.62
N GLU A 123 -18.08 10.73 -0.77
CA GLU A 123 -18.49 11.79 0.17
C GLU A 123 -17.36 12.19 1.11
N TYR A 124 -16.64 11.19 1.63
CA TYR A 124 -15.48 11.44 2.49
C TYR A 124 -14.43 12.27 1.76
N PHE A 125 -14.09 11.92 0.52
CA PHE A 125 -13.08 12.63 -0.24
C PHE A 125 -13.50 14.04 -0.64
N GLU A 126 -14.77 14.34 -0.71
CA GLU A 126 -15.24 15.73 -0.97
C GLU A 126 -14.76 16.71 0.11
N THR A 127 -14.67 16.25 1.35
CA THR A 127 -14.17 17.07 2.46
C THR A 127 -12.68 16.92 2.69
N TYR A 128 -12.11 15.79 2.32
CA TYR A 128 -10.71 15.47 2.57
C TYR A 128 -9.76 16.12 1.54
N ILE A 129 -10.05 15.96 0.25
CA ILE A 129 -9.18 16.46 -0.83
C ILE A 129 -8.92 17.96 -0.75
N PRO A 130 -9.92 18.82 -0.47
CA PRO A 130 -9.68 20.26 -0.37
C PRO A 130 -8.68 20.68 0.71
N GLN A 131 -8.37 19.80 1.64
CA GLN A 131 -7.41 20.08 2.72
C GLN A 131 -5.98 20.17 2.19
N PHE A 132 -5.66 19.52 1.06
CA PHE A 132 -4.31 19.47 0.52
C PHE A 132 -4.21 19.81 -0.98
N CYS A 133 -5.32 19.88 -1.69
CA CYS A 133 -5.33 20.14 -3.12
C CYS A 133 -6.44 21.13 -3.50
N ARG A 134 -6.09 22.23 -4.14
CA ARG A 134 -7.03 23.21 -4.64
C ARG A 134 -6.63 23.61 -6.06
N PRO A 135 -7.55 23.55 -7.05
CA PRO A 135 -8.91 23.02 -6.91
C PRO A 135 -8.92 21.49 -6.74
N PRO A 136 -9.92 20.94 -6.02
CA PRO A 136 -10.03 19.48 -5.82
C PRO A 136 -10.14 18.69 -7.12
N SER A 137 -10.65 19.29 -8.17
CA SER A 137 -10.82 18.68 -9.50
C SER A 137 -9.50 18.22 -10.16
N LYS A 138 -8.34 18.61 -9.61
CA LYS A 138 -7.05 18.08 -10.07
C LYS A 138 -6.86 16.62 -9.71
N VAL A 139 -7.59 16.13 -8.70
CA VAL A 139 -7.49 14.76 -8.23
C VAL A 139 -8.66 13.97 -8.80
N LYS A 140 -8.41 13.11 -9.77
CA LYS A 140 -9.43 12.32 -10.45
C LYS A 140 -9.34 10.84 -10.16
N PHE A 141 -8.12 10.33 -9.97
CA PHE A 141 -7.85 8.92 -9.73
C PHE A 141 -7.65 8.65 -8.24
N PHE A 142 -8.03 7.45 -7.82
CA PHE A 142 -7.91 7.05 -6.43
C PHE A 142 -6.45 7.15 -5.93
N PHE A 143 -5.50 6.67 -6.71
CA PHE A 143 -4.09 6.73 -6.32
C PHE A 143 -3.54 8.17 -6.25
N ASP A 144 -4.11 9.09 -7.02
CA ASP A 144 -3.70 10.49 -6.99
C ASP A 144 -3.94 11.14 -5.62
N VAL A 145 -4.96 10.68 -4.88
CA VAL A 145 -5.23 11.20 -3.53
C VAL A 145 -3.97 11.07 -2.67
N TYR A 146 -3.37 9.91 -2.71
CA TYR A 146 -2.14 9.62 -1.93
C TYR A 146 -0.95 10.38 -2.48
N ASP A 147 -0.73 10.33 -3.78
CA ASP A 147 0.44 10.92 -4.42
C ASP A 147 0.45 12.45 -4.34
N VAL A 148 -0.69 13.10 -4.47
CA VAL A 148 -0.80 14.57 -4.34
C VAL A 148 -0.63 14.98 -2.87
N GLU A 149 -1.30 14.29 -1.94
CA GLU A 149 -1.19 14.59 -0.51
C GLU A 149 0.24 14.42 -0.01
N GLU A 150 0.93 13.41 -0.52
CA GLU A 150 2.28 13.04 -0.07
C GLU A 150 3.40 13.70 -0.89
N GLY A 151 3.03 14.58 -1.83
CA GLY A 151 4.01 15.37 -2.59
C GLY A 151 4.75 14.62 -3.69
N VAL A 152 4.20 13.50 -4.18
CA VAL A 152 4.77 12.69 -5.27
C VAL A 152 4.35 13.22 -6.63
N LEU A 153 3.15 13.81 -6.73
CA LEU A 153 2.61 14.45 -7.94
C LEU A 153 2.50 15.95 -7.77
#